data_5641ddba8ee0ff928fa79e39b5117a08
#
_entry.id   5641ddba8ee0ff928fa79e39b5117a08
#
_cell.length_a   1.000
_cell.length_b   1.000
_cell.length_c   1.000
_cell.angle_alpha   90.00
_cell.angle_beta   90.00
_cell.angle_gamma   90.00
#
_symmetry.space_group_name_H-M   'P 1'
#
loop_
_entity.id
_entity.type
_entity.pdbx_description
1 polymer ?
#
loop_
_entity_poly.entity_id
_entity_poly.type
_entity_poly.pdbx_seq_one_letter_code
_entity_poly.pdbx_strand_id
1 'polypeptide(L)'
;MTDLGGPGDHRARGPGDGPEAVAAQIADAVENLTTLWSVAAQEASLRLSPHQLRALRTVQAAPGLNLTALADGLDIGPPTASRLCDRLAAAGLLERAPHPDTRREVQLWLTTHGQRVLRDVADRRAQALATALAAMGPAERAALSRGLRGFLAARDTTPGAGGAQGR
;
A
#
# COMPACT_ATOMS: atom_id res chain seq x y z
N MET A 1 16.34 51.18 28.38
CA MET A 1 17.54 51.03 27.53
C MET A 1 18.15 49.70 27.92
N THR A 2 17.99 48.72 27.15
CA THR A 2 18.89 47.63 26.72
C THR A 2 18.03 46.47 26.19
N ASP A 3 18.08 46.44 24.91
CA ASP A 3 17.58 45.37 24.06
C ASP A 3 18.42 44.08 24.31
N LEU A 4 17.74 42.96 24.55
CA LEU A 4 18.34 41.63 24.51
C LEU A 4 17.54 40.75 23.52
N GLY A 5 17.87 40.92 22.23
CA GLY A 5 17.48 40.00 21.21
C GLY A 5 18.10 38.62 21.50
N GLY A 6 17.24 37.61 21.75
CA GLY A 6 17.63 36.22 21.83
C GLY A 6 18.04 35.70 20.44
N PRO A 7 19.14 34.95 20.29
CA PRO A 7 19.51 34.36 19.03
C PRO A 7 18.52 33.24 18.70
N GLY A 8 17.78 33.41 17.59
CA GLY A 8 17.00 32.37 16.99
C GLY A 8 17.92 31.18 16.64
N ASP A 9 17.62 30.04 17.22
CA ASP A 9 18.27 28.76 16.94
C ASP A 9 17.93 28.30 15.50
N HIS A 10 18.55 28.96 14.53
CA HIS A 10 18.62 28.48 13.17
C HIS A 10 19.68 27.38 13.12
N ARG A 11 19.34 26.18 13.59
CA ARG A 11 20.10 25.00 13.21
C ARG A 11 20.16 24.97 11.68
N ALA A 12 21.28 25.36 11.15
CA ALA A 12 21.58 25.25 9.71
C ALA A 12 21.40 23.79 9.33
N ARG A 13 20.29 23.48 8.60
CA ARG A 13 20.15 22.21 7.90
C ARG A 13 21.33 22.10 6.94
N GLY A 14 22.16 21.10 7.14
CA GLY A 14 23.25 20.78 6.21
C GLY A 14 22.68 20.53 4.80
N PRO A 15 23.46 20.76 3.74
CA PRO A 15 22.99 20.60 2.35
C PRO A 15 22.54 19.16 1.96
N GLY A 16 22.55 18.20 2.90
CA GLY A 16 22.12 16.81 2.71
C GLY A 16 20.85 16.40 3.46
N ASP A 17 20.24 17.32 4.26
CA ASP A 17 19.09 16.97 5.13
C ASP A 17 17.72 17.34 4.52
N GLY A 18 17.67 17.85 3.29
CA GLY A 18 16.43 18.19 2.59
C GLY A 18 15.66 16.94 2.14
N PRO A 19 14.30 17.05 2.00
CA PRO A 19 13.48 15.91 1.57
C PRO A 19 13.94 15.28 0.26
N GLU A 20 14.39 16.09 -0.71
CA GLU A 20 14.86 15.61 -2.01
C GLU A 20 16.16 14.83 -1.88
N ALA A 21 17.11 15.30 -1.06
CA ALA A 21 18.38 14.61 -0.84
C ALA A 21 18.17 13.28 -0.13
N VAL A 22 17.29 13.23 0.89
CA VAL A 22 16.93 12.00 1.57
C VAL A 22 16.19 11.05 0.62
N ALA A 23 15.27 11.56 -0.21
CA ALA A 23 14.56 10.74 -1.20
C ALA A 23 15.55 10.08 -2.18
N ALA A 24 16.53 10.80 -2.68
CA ALA A 24 17.57 10.25 -3.56
C ALA A 24 18.40 9.15 -2.86
N GLN A 25 18.74 9.33 -1.59
CA GLN A 25 19.51 8.34 -0.83
C GLN A 25 18.75 7.02 -0.59
N ILE A 26 17.43 7.08 -0.43
CA ILE A 26 16.62 5.87 -0.17
C ILE A 26 15.98 5.27 -1.42
N ALA A 27 16.07 5.92 -2.59
CA ALA A 27 15.41 5.49 -3.83
C ALA A 27 15.75 4.03 -4.19
N ASP A 28 17.03 3.70 -4.23
CA ASP A 28 17.52 2.35 -4.55
C ASP A 28 17.05 1.31 -3.51
N ALA A 29 17.04 1.70 -2.24
CA ALA A 29 16.53 0.82 -1.17
C ALA A 29 15.02 0.53 -1.33
N VAL A 30 14.24 1.52 -1.75
CA VAL A 30 12.81 1.35 -2.03
C VAL A 30 12.59 0.45 -3.25
N GLU A 31 13.37 0.61 -4.32
CA GLU A 31 13.30 -0.29 -5.49
C GLU A 31 13.64 -1.74 -5.11
N ASN A 32 14.73 -1.94 -4.38
CA ASN A 32 15.13 -3.26 -3.91
C ASN A 32 14.07 -3.89 -2.99
N LEU A 33 13.47 -3.11 -2.09
CA LEU A 33 12.38 -3.59 -1.24
C LEU A 33 11.13 -3.97 -2.05
N THR A 34 10.80 -3.20 -3.08
CA THR A 34 9.69 -3.49 -3.99
C THR A 34 9.93 -4.80 -4.76
N THR A 35 11.15 -5.01 -5.23
CA THR A 35 11.57 -6.24 -5.92
C THR A 35 11.48 -7.44 -4.97
N LEU A 36 12.03 -7.33 -3.76
CA LEU A 36 11.94 -8.37 -2.72
C LEU A 36 10.48 -8.77 -2.45
N TRP A 37 9.59 -7.80 -2.32
CA TRP A 37 8.16 -8.05 -2.09
C TRP A 37 7.45 -8.68 -3.29
N SER A 38 7.86 -8.33 -4.49
CA SER A 38 7.32 -8.90 -5.72
C SER A 38 7.72 -10.35 -5.87
N VAL A 39 8.99 -10.68 -5.63
CA VAL A 39 9.50 -12.05 -5.65
C VAL A 39 8.82 -12.89 -4.57
N ALA A 40 8.77 -12.42 -3.32
CA ALA A 40 8.12 -13.13 -2.25
C ALA A 40 6.62 -13.42 -2.50
N ALA A 41 5.93 -12.51 -3.18
CA ALA A 41 4.53 -12.73 -3.56
C ALA A 41 4.37 -13.81 -4.64
N GLN A 42 5.38 -14.03 -5.48
CA GLN A 42 5.36 -15.09 -6.51
C GLN A 42 5.62 -16.49 -5.93
N GLU A 43 6.17 -16.56 -4.73
CA GLU A 43 6.40 -17.81 -3.99
C GLU A 43 5.16 -18.27 -3.20
N ALA A 44 4.09 -17.45 -3.18
CA ALA A 44 2.84 -17.82 -2.55
C ALA A 44 2.17 -19.02 -3.27
N SER A 45 1.31 -19.71 -2.55
CA SER A 45 0.59 -20.90 -3.03
C SER A 45 -0.19 -20.70 -4.32
N LEU A 46 -0.65 -19.46 -4.56
CA LEU A 46 -1.26 -19.03 -5.81
C LEU A 46 -0.55 -17.77 -6.32
N ARG A 47 -0.02 -17.84 -7.54
CA ARG A 47 0.62 -16.69 -8.19
C ARG A 47 -0.44 -15.71 -8.70
N LEU A 48 -0.47 -14.54 -8.09
CA LEU A 48 -1.33 -13.44 -8.50
C LEU A 48 -0.53 -12.37 -9.25
N SER A 49 -1.11 -11.81 -10.30
CA SER A 49 -0.55 -10.60 -10.90
C SER A 49 -0.66 -9.42 -9.92
N PRO A 50 0.18 -8.37 -10.06
CA PRO A 50 0.09 -7.18 -9.21
C PRO A 50 -1.32 -6.57 -9.17
N HIS A 51 -2.01 -6.53 -10.31
CA HIS A 51 -3.39 -6.02 -10.41
C HIS A 51 -4.40 -6.89 -9.65
N GLN A 52 -4.28 -8.22 -9.75
CA GLN A 52 -5.14 -9.15 -9.00
C GLN A 52 -4.92 -9.00 -7.49
N LEU A 53 -3.67 -8.93 -7.06
CA LEU A 53 -3.33 -8.74 -5.65
C LEU A 53 -3.85 -7.39 -5.13
N ARG A 54 -3.71 -6.32 -5.92
CA ARG A 54 -4.24 -5.00 -5.57
C ARG A 54 -5.76 -5.03 -5.46
N ALA A 55 -6.46 -5.66 -6.41
CA ALA A 55 -7.91 -5.79 -6.37
C ALA A 55 -8.41 -6.53 -5.11
N LEU A 56 -7.82 -7.68 -4.80
CA LEU A 56 -8.19 -8.43 -3.59
C LEU A 56 -7.94 -7.62 -2.31
N ARG A 57 -6.86 -6.84 -2.25
CA ARG A 57 -6.57 -5.96 -1.12
C ARG A 57 -7.56 -4.81 -1.00
N THR A 58 -7.99 -4.23 -2.12
CA THR A 58 -9.03 -3.18 -2.14
C THR A 58 -10.35 -3.75 -1.60
N VAL A 59 -10.75 -4.94 -2.04
CA VAL A 59 -11.95 -5.62 -1.50
C VAL A 59 -11.79 -5.98 -0.03
N GLN A 60 -10.59 -6.38 0.42
CA GLN A 60 -10.30 -6.67 1.83
C GLN A 60 -10.44 -5.42 2.72
N ALA A 61 -9.98 -4.27 2.21
CA ALA A 61 -10.04 -3.00 2.95
C ALA A 61 -11.45 -2.41 3.02
N ALA A 62 -12.30 -2.69 2.01
CA ALA A 62 -13.68 -2.23 1.92
C ALA A 62 -14.61 -3.38 1.50
N PRO A 63 -14.95 -4.30 2.42
CA PRO A 63 -15.83 -5.41 2.13
C PRO A 63 -17.21 -4.93 1.66
N GLY A 64 -17.74 -5.54 0.59
CA GLY A 64 -19.02 -5.15 0.02
C GLY A 64 -18.97 -3.95 -0.93
N LEU A 65 -17.78 -3.44 -1.29
CA LEU A 65 -17.70 -2.38 -2.31
C LEU A 65 -18.28 -2.87 -3.65
N ASN A 66 -18.80 -1.93 -4.43
CA ASN A 66 -19.29 -2.22 -5.78
C ASN A 66 -18.19 -2.13 -6.84
N LEU A 67 -18.52 -2.54 -8.07
CA LEU A 67 -17.57 -2.58 -9.18
C LEU A 67 -17.02 -1.18 -9.54
N THR A 68 -17.82 -0.13 -9.42
CA THR A 68 -17.39 1.24 -9.70
C THR A 68 -16.35 1.69 -8.69
N ALA A 69 -16.62 1.51 -7.40
CA ALA A 69 -15.66 1.84 -6.34
C ALA A 69 -14.35 1.02 -6.46
N LEU A 70 -14.43 -0.24 -6.92
CA LEU A 70 -13.22 -1.01 -7.20
C LEU A 70 -12.45 -0.43 -8.38
N ALA A 71 -13.13 -0.07 -9.48
CA ALA A 71 -12.51 0.52 -10.66
C ALA A 71 -11.77 1.82 -10.32
N ASP A 72 -12.43 2.71 -9.57
CA ASP A 72 -11.88 3.98 -9.08
C ASP A 72 -10.66 3.74 -8.16
N GLY A 73 -10.76 2.82 -7.20
CA GLY A 73 -9.66 2.48 -6.30
C GLY A 73 -8.43 1.86 -6.97
N LEU A 74 -8.63 1.27 -8.17
CA LEU A 74 -7.55 0.68 -8.97
C LEU A 74 -7.04 1.63 -10.06
N ASP A 75 -7.73 2.74 -10.31
CA ASP A 75 -7.47 3.66 -11.42
C ASP A 75 -7.54 2.93 -12.80
N ILE A 76 -8.63 2.18 -13.01
CA ILE A 76 -8.90 1.43 -14.25
C ILE A 76 -10.34 1.63 -14.71
N GLY A 77 -10.57 1.46 -16.02
CA GLY A 77 -11.93 1.54 -16.57
C GLY A 77 -12.84 0.39 -16.11
N PRO A 78 -14.18 0.62 -16.01
CA PRO A 78 -15.15 -0.38 -15.56
C PRO A 78 -15.12 -1.71 -16.34
N PRO A 79 -14.90 -1.73 -17.67
CA PRO A 79 -14.77 -3.01 -18.41
C PRO A 79 -13.56 -3.84 -17.97
N THR A 80 -12.46 -3.18 -17.63
CA THR A 80 -11.24 -3.84 -17.14
C THR A 80 -11.45 -4.39 -15.72
N ALA A 81 -12.09 -3.61 -14.85
CA ALA A 81 -12.46 -4.04 -13.51
C ALA A 81 -13.41 -5.25 -13.56
N SER A 82 -14.42 -5.24 -14.44
CA SER A 82 -15.32 -6.36 -14.61
C SER A 82 -14.60 -7.66 -14.98
N ARG A 83 -13.75 -7.61 -16.01
CA ARG A 83 -12.94 -8.77 -16.46
C ARG A 83 -11.97 -9.26 -15.37
N LEU A 84 -11.46 -8.34 -14.55
CA LEU A 84 -10.60 -8.69 -13.43
C LEU A 84 -11.40 -9.43 -12.36
N CYS A 85 -12.58 -8.93 -12.00
CA CYS A 85 -13.50 -9.60 -11.06
C CYS A 85 -13.94 -10.97 -11.58
N ASP A 86 -14.23 -11.11 -12.88
CA ASP A 86 -14.62 -12.40 -13.48
C ASP A 86 -13.51 -13.45 -13.31
N ARG A 87 -12.26 -13.06 -13.57
CA ARG A 87 -11.09 -13.94 -13.37
C ARG A 87 -10.87 -14.31 -11.91
N LEU A 88 -11.03 -13.36 -10.99
CA LEU A 88 -10.89 -13.60 -9.56
C LEU A 88 -12.01 -14.49 -9.01
N ALA A 89 -13.24 -14.30 -9.50
CA ALA A 89 -14.38 -15.15 -9.15
C ALA A 89 -14.21 -16.58 -9.71
N ALA A 90 -13.78 -16.71 -10.97
CA ALA A 90 -13.47 -18.02 -11.56
C ALA A 90 -12.36 -18.78 -10.82
N ALA A 91 -11.40 -18.04 -10.22
CA ALA A 91 -10.37 -18.61 -9.35
C ALA A 91 -10.86 -18.88 -7.92
N GLY A 92 -12.13 -18.62 -7.61
CA GLY A 92 -12.71 -18.83 -6.28
C GLY A 92 -12.17 -17.89 -5.20
N LEU A 93 -11.61 -16.73 -5.58
CA LEU A 93 -10.99 -15.78 -4.65
C LEU A 93 -11.96 -14.67 -4.23
N LEU A 94 -12.92 -14.39 -5.08
CA LEU A 94 -13.90 -13.31 -4.93
C LEU A 94 -15.29 -13.86 -5.20
N GLU A 95 -16.27 -13.35 -4.49
CA GLU A 95 -17.68 -13.63 -4.73
C GLU A 95 -18.48 -12.35 -4.93
N ARG A 96 -19.59 -12.47 -5.67
CA ARG A 96 -20.52 -11.41 -5.95
C ARG A 96 -21.82 -11.69 -5.23
N ALA A 97 -22.28 -10.75 -4.40
CA ALA A 97 -23.56 -10.83 -3.73
C ALA A 97 -24.46 -9.67 -4.17
N PRO A 98 -25.79 -9.88 -4.27
CA PRO A 98 -26.72 -8.77 -4.48
C PRO A 98 -26.66 -7.81 -3.30
N HIS A 99 -26.74 -6.50 -3.57
CA HIS A 99 -26.89 -5.52 -2.51
C HIS A 99 -28.25 -5.71 -1.81
N PRO A 100 -28.32 -5.71 -0.47
CA PRO A 100 -29.57 -6.00 0.26
C PRO A 100 -30.69 -5.01 -0.07
N ASP A 101 -30.37 -3.74 -0.29
CA ASP A 101 -31.34 -2.68 -0.50
C ASP A 101 -31.53 -2.29 -1.98
N THR A 102 -30.60 -2.66 -2.85
CA THR A 102 -30.61 -2.28 -4.28
C THR A 102 -30.37 -3.50 -5.16
N ARG A 103 -31.45 -4.08 -5.70
CA ARG A 103 -31.38 -5.29 -6.56
C ARG A 103 -30.51 -5.15 -7.83
N ARG A 104 -30.11 -3.92 -8.18
CA ARG A 104 -29.27 -3.63 -9.37
C ARG A 104 -27.78 -3.53 -9.07
N GLU A 105 -27.41 -3.43 -7.78
CA GLU A 105 -26.02 -3.33 -7.39
C GLU A 105 -25.48 -4.67 -6.91
N VAL A 106 -24.25 -4.97 -7.33
CA VAL A 106 -23.52 -6.17 -6.93
C VAL A 106 -22.38 -5.76 -6.02
N GLN A 107 -22.34 -6.37 -4.87
CA GLN A 107 -21.27 -6.23 -3.91
C GLN A 107 -20.20 -7.29 -4.14
N LEU A 108 -18.94 -6.90 -3.89
CA LEU A 108 -17.76 -7.74 -4.02
C LEU A 108 -17.26 -8.14 -2.64
N TRP A 109 -17.04 -9.43 -2.45
CA TRP A 109 -16.56 -10.00 -1.19
C TRP A 109 -15.41 -10.96 -1.43
N LEU A 110 -14.46 -11.01 -0.50
CA LEU A 110 -13.46 -12.06 -0.51
C LEU A 110 -14.06 -13.37 -0.02
N THR A 111 -13.80 -14.43 -0.76
CA THR A 111 -14.06 -15.78 -0.25
C THR A 111 -13.09 -16.16 0.87
N THR A 112 -13.37 -17.22 1.61
CA THR A 112 -12.42 -17.80 2.57
C THR A 112 -11.10 -18.19 1.88
N HIS A 113 -11.18 -18.64 0.62
CA HIS A 113 -9.97 -18.95 -0.16
C HIS A 113 -9.19 -17.68 -0.50
N GLY A 114 -9.84 -16.61 -0.97
CA GLY A 114 -9.22 -15.32 -1.24
C GLY A 114 -8.52 -14.74 -0.01
N GLN A 115 -9.15 -14.81 1.16
CA GLN A 115 -8.54 -14.39 2.42
C GLN A 115 -7.30 -15.20 2.79
N ARG A 116 -7.33 -16.54 2.58
CA ARG A 116 -6.16 -17.39 2.82
C ARG A 116 -5.01 -17.06 1.90
N VAL A 117 -5.27 -16.85 0.61
CA VAL A 117 -4.25 -16.47 -0.38
C VAL A 117 -3.63 -15.12 -0.02
N LEU A 118 -4.42 -14.12 0.39
CA LEU A 118 -3.86 -12.84 0.85
C LEU A 118 -2.99 -12.97 2.10
N ARG A 119 -3.36 -13.82 3.04
CA ARG A 119 -2.52 -14.12 4.22
C ARG A 119 -1.22 -14.78 3.83
N ASP A 120 -1.25 -15.81 2.96
CA ASP A 120 -0.03 -16.49 2.49
C ASP A 120 0.93 -15.49 1.82
N VAL A 121 0.43 -14.60 0.95
CA VAL A 121 1.26 -13.53 0.37
C VAL A 121 1.84 -12.61 1.45
N ALA A 122 1.06 -12.25 2.46
CA ALA A 122 1.54 -11.39 3.55
C ALA A 122 2.63 -12.08 4.37
N ASP A 123 2.45 -13.36 4.68
CA ASP A 123 3.41 -14.16 5.45
C ASP A 123 4.73 -14.34 4.69
N ARG A 124 4.68 -14.62 3.37
CA ARG A 124 5.87 -14.69 2.52
C ARG A 124 6.65 -13.38 2.49
N ARG A 125 5.95 -12.27 2.35
CA ARG A 125 6.55 -10.93 2.39
C ARG A 125 7.18 -10.61 3.74
N ALA A 126 6.49 -10.95 4.83
CA ALA A 126 7.02 -10.76 6.17
C ALA A 126 8.28 -11.61 6.40
N GLN A 127 8.28 -12.86 5.93
CA GLN A 127 9.43 -13.76 6.02
C GLN A 127 10.63 -13.24 5.21
N ALA A 128 10.42 -12.80 3.98
CA ALA A 128 11.47 -12.22 3.14
C ALA A 128 12.07 -10.96 3.77
N LEU A 129 11.23 -10.10 4.33
CA LEU A 129 11.67 -8.91 5.04
C LEU A 129 12.43 -9.27 6.33
N ALA A 130 11.96 -10.25 7.09
CA ALA A 130 12.63 -10.71 8.30
C ALA A 130 14.04 -11.23 7.99
N THR A 131 14.20 -11.98 6.89
CA THR A 131 15.51 -12.45 6.42
C THR A 131 16.44 -11.29 6.10
N ALA A 132 15.97 -10.28 5.38
CA ALA A 132 16.76 -9.07 5.07
C ALA A 132 17.15 -8.30 6.36
N LEU A 133 16.22 -8.17 7.29
CA LEU A 133 16.44 -7.47 8.56
C LEU A 133 17.37 -8.25 9.52
N ALA A 134 17.55 -9.54 9.34
CA ALA A 134 18.41 -10.36 10.22
C ALA A 134 19.88 -9.90 10.18
N ALA A 135 20.33 -9.35 9.06
CA ALA A 135 21.68 -8.79 8.88
C ALA A 135 21.90 -7.45 9.61
N MET A 136 20.83 -6.77 10.02
CA MET A 136 20.90 -5.47 10.69
C MET A 136 21.06 -5.63 12.22
N GLY A 137 21.75 -4.68 12.85
CA GLY A 137 21.79 -4.58 14.31
C GLY A 137 20.44 -4.21 14.93
N PRO A 138 20.22 -4.48 16.23
CA PRO A 138 18.94 -4.16 16.90
C PRO A 138 18.59 -2.67 16.85
N ALA A 139 19.59 -1.79 17.01
CA ALA A 139 19.42 -0.33 16.97
C ALA A 139 18.99 0.15 15.58
N GLU A 140 19.58 -0.41 14.52
CA GLU A 140 19.26 -0.08 13.12
C GLU A 140 17.84 -0.54 12.77
N ARG A 141 17.44 -1.76 13.15
CA ARG A 141 16.06 -2.24 12.98
C ARG A 141 15.04 -1.33 13.67
N ALA A 142 15.36 -0.89 14.89
CA ALA A 142 14.50 0.04 15.62
C ALA A 142 14.41 1.41 14.93
N ALA A 143 15.52 1.94 14.40
CA ALA A 143 15.57 3.20 13.68
C ALA A 143 14.74 3.12 12.38
N LEU A 144 14.91 2.06 11.58
CA LEU A 144 14.13 1.81 10.38
C LEU A 144 12.63 1.73 10.67
N SER A 145 12.25 0.97 11.69
CA SER A 145 10.85 0.84 12.11
C SER A 145 10.24 2.17 12.54
N ARG A 146 10.97 3.01 13.28
CA ARG A 146 10.53 4.35 13.66
C ARG A 146 10.38 5.27 12.45
N GLY A 147 11.39 5.27 11.55
CA GLY A 147 11.39 6.08 10.33
C GLY A 147 10.20 5.78 9.43
N LEU A 148 9.94 4.48 9.16
CA LEU A 148 8.80 4.05 8.36
C LEU A 148 7.44 4.42 8.98
N ARG A 149 7.29 4.30 10.31
CA ARG A 149 6.06 4.75 10.97
C ARG A 149 5.87 6.26 10.86
N GLY A 150 6.93 7.04 11.05
CA GLY A 150 6.88 8.51 10.90
C GLY A 150 6.51 8.91 9.48
N PHE A 151 7.09 8.25 8.48
CA PHE A 151 6.76 8.49 7.07
C PHE A 151 5.27 8.20 6.77
N LEU A 152 4.72 7.09 7.24
CA LEU A 152 3.31 6.74 7.06
C LEU A 152 2.39 7.76 7.74
N ALA A 153 2.67 8.12 9.00
CA ALA A 153 1.89 9.11 9.74
C ALA A 153 1.88 10.49 9.06
N ALA A 154 3.03 10.93 8.52
CA ALA A 154 3.12 12.19 7.78
C ALA A 154 2.29 12.18 6.49
N ARG A 155 2.23 11.04 5.81
CA ARG A 155 1.43 10.87 4.58
C ARG A 155 -0.07 10.92 4.84
N ASP A 156 -0.52 10.33 5.96
CA ASP A 156 -1.93 10.32 6.36
C ASP A 156 -2.44 11.70 6.81
N THR A 157 -1.53 12.59 7.25
CA THR A 157 -1.86 13.96 7.65
C THR A 157 -1.84 14.97 6.49
N THR A 158 -1.36 14.58 5.31
CA THR A 158 -1.40 15.44 4.11
C THR A 158 -2.77 15.32 3.44
N PRO A 159 -3.68 16.32 3.54
CA PRO A 159 -4.99 16.24 2.89
C PRO A 159 -4.78 16.18 1.37
N GLY A 160 -5.40 15.20 0.76
CA GLY A 160 -5.23 14.73 -0.60
C GLY A 160 -4.98 15.80 -1.66
N ALA A 161 -3.86 15.68 -2.34
CA ALA A 161 -3.63 16.26 -3.67
C ALA A 161 -4.37 15.42 -4.74
N GLY A 162 -5.68 15.23 -4.56
CA GLY A 162 -6.51 14.41 -5.44
C GLY A 162 -7.92 14.97 -5.58
N GLY A 163 -8.05 16.24 -5.98
CA GLY A 163 -9.38 16.82 -6.11
C GLY A 163 -9.42 18.24 -6.67
N ALA A 164 -8.74 18.50 -7.78
CA ALA A 164 -8.92 19.74 -8.50
C ALA A 164 -8.55 19.55 -9.96
N GLN A 165 -9.51 19.02 -10.75
CA GLN A 165 -9.69 19.39 -12.14
C GLN A 165 -11.06 18.87 -12.59
N GLY A 166 -12.05 19.73 -12.46
CA GLY A 166 -13.38 19.58 -13.04
C GLY A 166 -13.96 20.95 -13.30
N ARG A 167 -13.65 21.54 -14.45
CA ARG A 167 -14.55 22.47 -15.16
C ARG A 167 -14.43 22.17 -16.65
#